data_941191cf62b527dd3c724d667e322db5
#
_entry.id   941191cf62b527dd3c724d667e322db5
#
_cell.length_a   1.000
_cell.length_b   1.000
_cell.length_c   1.000
_cell.angle_alpha   90.00
_cell.angle_beta   90.00
_cell.angle_gamma   90.00
#
_symmetry.space_group_name_H-M   'P 1'
#
loop_
_entity.id
_entity.type
_entity.pdbx_description
1 polymer ?
#
loop_
_entity_poly.entity_id
_entity_poly.type
_entity_poly.pdbx_seq_one_letter_code
_entity_poly.pdbx_strand_id
1 'polypeptide(L)'
;PERVNETEGRDRIRALDADAWVVIAFGQKLGRRLLEDRFAINLHASLLPRWRGAAPINAAMVAGDTETGNSVITLAEEMDAGLVLGQSRRAIEPRYTAGELHDLLAEDGPELMLRVLGQHVGGTLEAEAQDESRVTLASKMSKADGWIDFAQSAEACRARVHGLTPWPGVGIELGDTMLKLRRVAAEAGHGSAKPGAVLDADGLIACGEGALRLLEVQPAGKKPMAFSAFANGREIAIGSIARSERPPC
;
A
#
# COMPACT_ATOMS: atom_id res chain seq x y z
N PRO A 1 -12.07 -6.96 22.83
CA PRO A 1 -12.93 -5.92 23.41
C PRO A 1 -12.97 -4.70 22.50
N GLU A 2 -14.10 -4.01 22.40
CA GLU A 2 -14.27 -2.81 21.57
C GLU A 2 -13.39 -1.64 22.06
N ARG A 3 -13.04 -1.60 23.33
CA ARG A 3 -12.27 -0.54 23.99
C ARG A 3 -11.20 -1.12 24.91
N VAL A 4 -10.04 -1.40 24.33
CA VAL A 4 -8.93 -2.09 25.01
C VAL A 4 -8.28 -1.32 26.14
N ASN A 5 -8.36 0.01 26.12
CA ASN A 5 -7.72 0.89 27.12
C ASN A 5 -8.65 1.19 28.32
N GLU A 6 -9.94 0.89 28.25
CA GLU A 6 -10.87 1.01 29.37
C GLU A 6 -10.60 -0.08 30.38
N THR A 7 -10.95 0.18 31.65
CA THR A 7 -10.63 -0.70 32.79
C THR A 7 -11.04 -2.15 32.52
N GLU A 8 -12.28 -2.38 32.12
CA GLU A 8 -12.78 -3.74 31.86
C GLU A 8 -12.02 -4.44 30.71
N GLY A 9 -11.82 -3.75 29.57
CA GLY A 9 -11.09 -4.29 28.43
C GLY A 9 -9.64 -4.62 28.77
N ARG A 10 -8.97 -3.69 29.45
CA ARG A 10 -7.60 -3.84 29.92
C ARG A 10 -7.47 -5.02 30.89
N ASP A 11 -8.32 -5.10 31.91
CA ASP A 11 -8.21 -6.11 32.96
C ASP A 11 -8.49 -7.51 32.39
N ARG A 12 -9.44 -7.64 31.46
CA ARG A 12 -9.68 -8.89 30.71
C ARG A 12 -8.46 -9.34 29.90
N ILE A 13 -7.78 -8.41 29.19
CA ILE A 13 -6.59 -8.75 28.39
C ILE A 13 -5.42 -9.12 29.32
N ARG A 14 -5.21 -8.34 30.38
CA ARG A 14 -4.11 -8.62 31.34
C ARG A 14 -4.30 -9.91 32.12
N ALA A 15 -5.54 -10.36 32.30
CA ALA A 15 -5.85 -11.66 32.92
C ALA A 15 -5.52 -12.87 32.02
N LEU A 16 -5.28 -12.67 30.72
CA LEU A 16 -4.74 -13.68 29.83
C LEU A 16 -3.24 -13.83 30.11
N ASP A 17 -2.85 -14.70 30.97
CA ASP A 17 -1.48 -14.92 31.40
C ASP A 17 -0.60 -15.46 30.25
N ALA A 18 -0.31 -14.56 29.27
CA ALA A 18 0.43 -14.86 28.05
C ALA A 18 1.84 -14.29 28.14
N ASP A 19 2.82 -15.05 27.68
CA ASP A 19 4.26 -14.67 27.67
C ASP A 19 4.57 -13.58 26.66
N ALA A 20 3.80 -13.48 25.57
CA ALA A 20 3.94 -12.48 24.52
C ALA A 20 2.59 -12.02 23.97
N TRP A 21 2.50 -10.75 23.59
CA TRP A 21 1.35 -10.19 22.91
C TRP A 21 1.73 -9.76 21.50
N VAL A 22 1.05 -10.34 20.52
CA VAL A 22 1.29 -10.04 19.10
C VAL A 22 0.15 -9.16 18.59
N VAL A 23 0.52 -8.01 18.02
CA VAL A 23 -0.41 -7.04 17.43
C VAL A 23 -0.21 -7.06 15.91
N ILE A 24 -1.29 -7.24 15.17
CA ILE A 24 -1.29 -7.22 13.69
C ILE A 24 -2.55 -6.48 13.24
N ALA A 25 -2.37 -5.44 12.42
CA ALA A 25 -3.47 -4.67 11.81
C ALA A 25 -4.55 -4.22 12.82
N PHE A 26 -4.15 -3.85 14.03
CA PHE A 26 -5.06 -3.48 15.09
C PHE A 26 -5.31 -1.96 15.10
N GLY A 27 -6.55 -1.56 14.87
CA GLY A 27 -6.94 -0.17 14.64
C GLY A 27 -7.00 0.72 15.90
N GLN A 28 -6.53 0.26 17.08
CA GLN A 28 -6.51 1.04 18.30
C GLN A 28 -5.09 1.14 18.86
N LYS A 29 -4.74 2.32 19.37
CA LYS A 29 -3.50 2.50 20.13
C LYS A 29 -3.61 1.76 21.47
N LEU A 30 -2.63 0.94 21.80
CA LEU A 30 -2.52 0.29 23.10
C LEU A 30 -1.88 1.23 24.11
N GLY A 31 -2.58 1.48 25.23
CA GLY A 31 -2.11 2.42 26.25
C GLY A 31 -1.03 1.82 27.14
N ARG A 32 -0.17 2.70 27.70
CA ARG A 32 0.95 2.29 28.59
C ARG A 32 0.54 1.31 29.69
N ARG A 33 -0.57 1.59 30.39
CA ARG A 33 -1.06 0.71 31.48
C ARG A 33 -1.43 -0.69 31.02
N LEU A 34 -1.80 -0.87 29.76
CA LEU A 34 -2.08 -2.19 29.18
C LEU A 34 -0.76 -2.94 28.92
N LEU A 35 0.27 -2.24 28.43
CA LEU A 35 1.54 -2.80 27.95
C LEU A 35 2.58 -2.98 29.07
N GLU A 36 2.39 -2.36 30.25
CA GLU A 36 3.35 -2.40 31.35
C GLU A 36 3.72 -3.84 31.74
N ASP A 37 5.02 -4.13 31.84
CA ASP A 37 5.58 -5.45 32.15
C ASP A 37 5.19 -6.57 31.17
N ARG A 38 4.85 -6.24 29.94
CA ARG A 38 4.51 -7.23 28.91
C ARG A 38 5.42 -7.14 27.71
N PHE A 39 5.85 -8.30 27.20
CA PHE A 39 6.49 -8.39 25.92
C PHE A 39 5.42 -8.26 24.82
N ALA A 40 5.26 -7.06 24.28
CA ALA A 40 4.26 -6.76 23.27
C ALA A 40 4.93 -6.26 21.99
N ILE A 41 4.62 -6.91 20.88
CA ILE A 41 5.25 -6.70 19.58
C ILE A 41 4.20 -6.47 18.49
N ASN A 42 4.59 -5.73 17.45
CA ASN A 42 3.75 -5.46 16.29
C ASN A 42 4.43 -5.95 15.02
N LEU A 43 3.65 -6.57 14.12
CA LEU A 43 4.07 -6.84 12.74
C LEU A 43 3.63 -5.68 11.87
N HIS A 44 4.60 -4.94 11.32
CA HIS A 44 4.39 -3.78 10.47
C HIS A 44 4.85 -4.06 9.03
N ALA A 45 4.01 -3.77 8.04
CA ALA A 45 4.23 -4.15 6.65
C ALA A 45 5.09 -3.13 5.89
N SER A 46 6.28 -2.81 6.43
CA SER A 46 7.34 -2.07 5.75
C SER A 46 8.71 -2.38 6.35
N LEU A 47 9.78 -1.95 5.67
CA LEU A 47 11.14 -1.94 6.21
C LEU A 47 11.33 -0.65 7.01
N LEU A 48 10.95 -0.69 8.30
CA LEU A 48 11.16 0.44 9.20
C LEU A 48 12.64 0.83 9.27
N PRO A 49 12.95 2.12 9.38
CA PRO A 49 12.09 3.26 9.75
C PRO A 49 11.25 3.86 8.61
N ARG A 50 11.31 3.32 7.38
CA ARG A 50 10.48 3.83 6.28
C ARG A 50 9.02 3.42 6.46
N TRP A 51 8.12 4.36 6.16
CA TRP A 51 6.68 4.13 6.09
C TRP A 51 6.04 3.76 7.44
N ARG A 52 6.39 4.46 8.54
CA ARG A 52 5.60 4.44 9.77
C ARG A 52 4.18 4.93 9.49
N GLY A 53 3.15 4.25 10.00
CA GLY A 53 1.77 4.70 9.91
C GLY A 53 0.80 3.70 9.29
N ALA A 54 -0.32 4.21 8.78
CA ALA A 54 -1.52 3.41 8.53
C ALA A 54 -1.55 2.62 7.22
N ALA A 55 -0.77 3.03 6.20
CA ALA A 55 -0.84 2.43 4.86
C ALA A 55 0.56 2.22 4.24
N PRO A 56 1.47 1.48 4.90
CA PRO A 56 2.87 1.35 4.48
C PRO A 56 3.02 0.70 3.10
N ILE A 57 2.23 -0.32 2.78
CA ILE A 57 2.26 -1.01 1.49
C ILE A 57 1.91 -0.06 0.35
N ASN A 58 0.80 0.68 0.49
CA ASN A 58 0.39 1.66 -0.51
C ASN A 58 1.43 2.77 -0.68
N ALA A 59 1.97 3.27 0.43
CA ALA A 59 2.96 4.35 0.42
C ALA A 59 4.25 3.94 -0.31
N ALA A 60 4.80 2.76 -0.01
CA ALA A 60 5.98 2.22 -0.68
C ALA A 60 5.76 2.09 -2.20
N MET A 61 4.64 1.51 -2.61
CA MET A 61 4.32 1.33 -4.02
C MET A 61 4.10 2.65 -4.75
N VAL A 62 3.34 3.57 -4.17
CA VAL A 62 3.08 4.90 -4.77
C VAL A 62 4.37 5.73 -4.89
N ALA A 63 5.30 5.56 -3.95
CA ALA A 63 6.62 6.20 -4.02
C ALA A 63 7.55 5.57 -5.06
N GLY A 64 7.20 4.41 -5.64
CA GLY A 64 8.02 3.70 -6.60
C GLY A 64 9.17 2.92 -5.96
N ASP A 65 9.06 2.56 -4.69
CA ASP A 65 10.06 1.69 -4.04
C ASP A 65 10.14 0.35 -4.79
N THR A 66 11.34 -0.19 -4.93
CA THR A 66 11.60 -1.49 -5.57
C THR A 66 11.69 -2.64 -4.58
N GLU A 67 11.74 -2.34 -3.29
CA GLU A 67 11.81 -3.29 -2.18
C GLU A 67 10.95 -2.80 -1.02
N THR A 68 10.32 -3.74 -0.32
CA THR A 68 9.64 -3.55 0.96
C THR A 68 9.85 -4.78 1.84
N GLY A 69 9.02 -4.96 2.86
CA GLY A 69 9.08 -6.15 3.71
C GLY A 69 8.18 -6.03 4.92
N ASN A 70 8.43 -6.86 5.91
CA ASN A 70 7.82 -6.77 7.22
C ASN A 70 8.88 -6.39 8.27
N SER A 71 8.49 -5.66 9.30
CA SER A 71 9.27 -5.40 10.51
C SER A 71 8.48 -5.88 11.71
N VAL A 72 9.09 -6.68 12.57
CA VAL A 72 8.58 -6.93 13.93
C VAL A 72 9.25 -5.94 14.85
N ILE A 73 8.44 -5.15 15.58
CA ILE A 73 8.90 -4.09 16.46
C ILE A 73 8.28 -4.20 17.85
N THR A 74 8.95 -3.65 18.85
CA THR A 74 8.32 -3.38 20.15
C THR A 74 7.27 -2.29 20.00
N LEU A 75 6.28 -2.28 20.87
CA LEU A 75 5.31 -1.17 20.93
C LEU A 75 5.93 0.03 21.63
N ALA A 76 5.73 1.23 21.09
CA ALA A 76 6.22 2.50 21.61
C ALA A 76 5.09 3.51 21.76
N GLU A 77 5.40 4.65 22.41
CA GLU A 77 4.42 5.74 22.56
C GLU A 77 4.11 6.40 21.24
N GLU A 78 5.13 6.63 20.40
CA GLU A 78 4.95 7.07 19.02
C GLU A 78 4.63 5.89 18.13
N MET A 79 3.78 6.15 17.11
CA MET A 79 3.32 5.12 16.18
C MET A 79 4.50 4.53 15.40
N ASP A 80 4.63 3.20 15.46
CA ASP A 80 5.62 2.40 14.76
C ASP A 80 7.09 2.79 15.00
N ALA A 81 7.38 3.51 16.11
CA ALA A 81 8.71 3.97 16.50
C ALA A 81 9.45 3.02 17.47
N GLY A 82 8.91 1.81 17.72
CA GLY A 82 9.53 0.83 18.60
C GLY A 82 10.86 0.28 18.06
N LEU A 83 11.58 -0.44 18.91
CA LEU A 83 12.82 -1.12 18.52
C LEU A 83 12.50 -2.21 17.48
N VAL A 84 13.33 -2.31 16.45
CA VAL A 84 13.25 -3.37 15.44
C VAL A 84 13.84 -4.65 16.01
N LEU A 85 13.05 -5.71 16.02
CA LEU A 85 13.40 -7.05 16.53
C LEU A 85 13.74 -8.02 15.40
N GLY A 86 13.32 -7.70 14.19
CA GLY A 86 13.63 -8.47 13.00
C GLY A 86 12.90 -7.93 11.78
N GLN A 87 13.45 -8.22 10.61
CA GLN A 87 12.86 -7.83 9.33
C GLN A 87 12.91 -8.98 8.33
N SER A 88 11.94 -9.02 7.42
CA SER A 88 11.97 -9.76 6.16
C SER A 88 11.92 -8.79 4.98
N ARG A 89 12.51 -9.17 3.85
CA ARG A 89 12.59 -8.31 2.66
C ARG A 89 11.88 -8.97 1.49
N ARG A 90 11.22 -8.16 0.67
CA ARG A 90 10.53 -8.60 -0.53
C ARG A 90 10.67 -7.57 -1.64
N ALA A 91 11.06 -8.02 -2.84
CA ALA A 91 11.05 -7.17 -4.03
C ALA A 91 9.61 -6.77 -4.42
N ILE A 92 9.44 -5.55 -4.87
CA ILE A 92 8.18 -5.05 -5.43
C ILE A 92 8.26 -5.18 -6.96
N GLU A 93 7.63 -6.20 -7.50
CA GLU A 93 7.55 -6.37 -8.95
C GLU A 93 6.66 -5.30 -9.59
N PRO A 94 7.03 -4.73 -10.75
CA PRO A 94 6.23 -3.70 -11.42
C PRO A 94 4.77 -4.07 -11.68
N ARG A 95 4.48 -5.36 -11.80
CA ARG A 95 3.13 -5.90 -12.05
C ARG A 95 2.27 -6.01 -10.79
N TYR A 96 2.86 -6.00 -9.59
CA TYR A 96 2.09 -6.17 -8.36
C TYR A 96 1.17 -4.98 -8.10
N THR A 97 -0.02 -5.28 -7.62
CA THR A 97 -0.92 -4.33 -6.96
C THR A 97 -0.69 -4.34 -5.45
N ALA A 98 -1.15 -3.31 -4.75
CA ALA A 98 -1.04 -3.27 -3.29
C ALA A 98 -1.80 -4.43 -2.62
N GLY A 99 -2.88 -4.93 -3.21
CA GLY A 99 -3.57 -6.13 -2.72
C GLY A 99 -2.71 -7.39 -2.83
N GLU A 100 -2.07 -7.61 -3.98
CA GLU A 100 -1.18 -8.77 -4.18
C GLU A 100 0.06 -8.68 -3.29
N LEU A 101 0.66 -7.48 -3.16
CA LEU A 101 1.80 -7.29 -2.28
C LEU A 101 1.43 -7.50 -0.81
N HIS A 102 0.23 -7.07 -0.40
CA HIS A 102 -0.33 -7.36 0.93
C HIS A 102 -0.37 -8.87 1.20
N ASP A 103 -0.91 -9.65 0.26
CA ASP A 103 -1.05 -11.09 0.44
C ASP A 103 0.33 -11.77 0.56
N LEU A 104 1.30 -11.36 -0.28
CA LEU A 104 2.68 -11.85 -0.21
C LEU A 104 3.37 -11.50 1.12
N LEU A 105 3.18 -10.28 1.63
CA LEU A 105 3.74 -9.89 2.94
C LEU A 105 3.03 -10.61 4.10
N ALA A 106 1.75 -10.93 3.95
CA ALA A 106 1.02 -11.74 4.92
C ALA A 106 1.52 -13.19 4.96
N GLU A 107 1.98 -13.75 3.83
CA GLU A 107 2.63 -15.05 3.76
C GLU A 107 4.01 -15.04 4.45
N ASP A 108 4.79 -13.96 4.31
CA ASP A 108 6.13 -13.82 4.92
C ASP A 108 6.08 -13.57 6.45
N GLY A 109 5.00 -12.95 6.91
CA GLY A 109 4.87 -12.47 8.30
C GLY A 109 5.02 -13.57 9.38
N PRO A 110 4.37 -14.73 9.26
CA PRO A 110 4.43 -15.79 10.27
C PRO A 110 5.83 -16.33 10.54
N GLU A 111 6.64 -16.54 9.50
CA GLU A 111 8.01 -17.03 9.68
C GLU A 111 8.87 -16.04 10.46
N LEU A 112 8.79 -14.75 10.09
CA LEU A 112 9.48 -13.67 10.80
C LEU A 112 9.02 -13.59 12.27
N MET A 113 7.72 -13.66 12.50
CA MET A 113 7.15 -13.58 13.84
C MET A 113 7.60 -14.75 14.72
N LEU A 114 7.55 -15.99 14.21
CA LEU A 114 8.00 -17.18 14.93
C LEU A 114 9.49 -17.13 15.25
N ARG A 115 10.32 -16.61 14.35
CA ARG A 115 11.75 -16.41 14.57
C ARG A 115 11.99 -15.45 15.75
N VAL A 116 11.32 -14.28 15.76
CA VAL A 116 11.45 -13.29 16.85
C VAL A 116 10.97 -13.85 18.19
N LEU A 117 9.84 -14.55 18.22
CA LEU A 117 9.34 -15.20 19.43
C LEU A 117 10.29 -16.29 19.93
N GLY A 118 10.86 -17.09 19.03
CA GLY A 118 11.86 -18.12 19.39
C GLY A 118 13.13 -17.52 19.98
N GLN A 119 13.63 -16.41 19.42
CA GLN A 119 14.76 -15.67 19.96
C GLN A 119 14.46 -15.07 21.34
N HIS A 120 13.25 -14.55 21.53
CA HIS A 120 12.81 -14.03 22.82
C HIS A 120 12.84 -15.12 23.91
N VAL A 121 12.21 -16.26 23.64
CA VAL A 121 12.19 -17.41 24.56
C VAL A 121 13.60 -17.96 24.83
N GLY A 122 14.44 -17.98 23.80
CA GLY A 122 15.83 -18.43 23.89
C GLY A 122 16.81 -17.44 24.53
N GLY A 123 16.36 -16.21 24.86
CA GLY A 123 17.20 -15.17 25.45
C GLY A 123 18.27 -14.60 24.49
N THR A 124 18.07 -14.75 23.18
CA THR A 124 19.00 -14.30 22.12
C THR A 124 18.43 -13.19 21.25
N LEU A 125 17.30 -12.61 21.66
CA LEU A 125 16.65 -11.55 20.90
C LEU A 125 17.49 -10.27 20.96
N GLU A 126 17.88 -9.78 19.81
CA GLU A 126 18.50 -8.47 19.62
C GLU A 126 17.44 -7.44 19.26
N ALA A 127 17.65 -6.20 19.68
CA ALA A 127 16.74 -5.08 19.42
C ALA A 127 17.54 -3.86 18.93
N GLU A 128 17.16 -3.33 17.78
CA GLU A 128 17.83 -2.19 17.15
C GLU A 128 16.96 -0.94 17.18
N ALA A 129 17.54 0.20 17.58
CA ALA A 129 16.86 1.48 17.50
C ALA A 129 16.71 1.93 16.04
N GLN A 130 15.57 2.48 15.70
CA GLN A 130 15.34 3.03 14.37
C GLN A 130 16.15 4.32 14.16
N ASP A 131 16.70 4.49 12.95
CA ASP A 131 17.39 5.72 12.54
C ASP A 131 16.34 6.81 12.22
N GLU A 132 16.17 7.77 13.10
CA GLU A 132 15.19 8.86 12.97
C GLU A 132 15.42 9.73 11.73
N SER A 133 16.65 9.81 11.22
CA SER A 133 16.95 10.57 9.99
C SER A 133 16.37 9.94 8.73
N ARG A 134 15.99 8.66 8.78
CA ARG A 134 15.46 7.87 7.66
C ARG A 134 13.96 7.63 7.75
N VAL A 135 13.31 8.17 8.76
CA VAL A 135 11.86 8.01 8.95
C VAL A 135 11.08 8.64 7.79
N THR A 136 10.16 7.87 7.24
CA THR A 136 9.11 8.37 6.35
C THR A 136 7.73 7.93 6.85
N LEU A 137 6.69 8.68 6.50
CA LEU A 137 5.34 8.44 7.00
C LEU A 137 4.41 7.91 5.92
N ALA A 138 3.56 6.97 6.31
CA ALA A 138 2.50 6.38 5.50
C ALA A 138 1.13 6.81 6.05
N SER A 139 0.60 7.91 5.52
CA SER A 139 -0.70 8.43 5.91
C SER A 139 -1.83 7.46 5.56
N LYS A 140 -2.94 7.55 6.29
CA LYS A 140 -4.15 6.78 5.98
C LYS A 140 -4.67 7.17 4.61
N MET A 141 -4.92 6.18 3.75
CA MET A 141 -5.54 6.39 2.43
C MET A 141 -7.02 6.76 2.56
N SER A 142 -7.50 7.51 1.58
CA SER A 142 -8.89 7.94 1.45
C SER A 142 -9.37 7.81 0.00
N LYS A 143 -10.65 7.96 -0.26
CA LYS A 143 -11.19 8.00 -1.62
C LYS A 143 -10.63 9.17 -2.43
N ALA A 144 -10.26 10.26 -1.76
CA ALA A 144 -9.68 11.46 -2.40
C ALA A 144 -8.28 11.21 -2.98
N ASP A 145 -7.61 10.09 -2.63
CA ASP A 145 -6.31 9.73 -3.18
C ASP A 145 -6.41 9.00 -4.53
N GLY A 146 -7.63 8.61 -4.93
CA GLY A 146 -7.91 7.76 -6.11
C GLY A 146 -7.82 8.46 -7.47
N TRP A 147 -6.74 9.19 -7.73
CA TRP A 147 -6.48 9.92 -8.97
C TRP A 147 -5.02 9.80 -9.41
N ILE A 148 -4.72 10.09 -10.68
CA ILE A 148 -3.36 10.19 -11.22
C ILE A 148 -3.18 11.51 -11.98
N ASP A 149 -1.95 11.97 -12.04
CA ASP A 149 -1.54 13.10 -12.86
C ASP A 149 -0.77 12.57 -14.08
N PHE A 150 -1.38 12.60 -15.24
CA PHE A 150 -0.74 12.19 -16.49
C PHE A 150 0.47 13.06 -16.89
N ALA A 151 0.67 14.22 -16.25
CA ALA A 151 1.88 15.01 -16.47
C ALA A 151 3.15 14.38 -15.85
N GLN A 152 2.97 13.40 -14.93
CA GLN A 152 4.05 12.61 -14.39
C GLN A 152 4.55 11.57 -15.41
N SER A 153 5.64 10.84 -15.08
CA SER A 153 6.09 9.71 -15.89
C SER A 153 5.09 8.55 -15.90
N ALA A 154 5.10 7.74 -16.95
CA ALA A 154 4.28 6.53 -17.03
C ALA A 154 4.55 5.58 -15.87
N GLU A 155 5.81 5.47 -15.42
CA GLU A 155 6.18 4.67 -14.24
C GLU A 155 5.55 5.20 -12.96
N ALA A 156 5.55 6.52 -12.74
CA ALA A 156 4.89 7.12 -11.58
C ALA A 156 3.36 6.91 -11.63
N CYS A 157 2.75 7.04 -12.81
CA CYS A 157 1.33 6.74 -13.01
C CYS A 157 1.02 5.27 -12.73
N ARG A 158 1.84 4.32 -13.24
CA ARG A 158 1.71 2.89 -12.98
C ARG A 158 1.83 2.58 -11.49
N ALA A 159 2.89 3.07 -10.86
CA ALA A 159 3.15 2.89 -9.44
C ALA A 159 1.95 3.35 -8.59
N ARG A 160 1.37 4.50 -8.94
CA ARG A 160 0.20 5.03 -8.24
C ARG A 160 -1.07 4.21 -8.49
N VAL A 161 -1.34 3.80 -9.74
CA VAL A 161 -2.49 2.92 -10.04
C VAL A 161 -2.40 1.63 -9.26
N HIS A 162 -1.25 0.95 -9.33
CA HIS A 162 -1.05 -0.33 -8.66
C HIS A 162 -1.00 -0.19 -7.14
N GLY A 163 -0.33 0.83 -6.63
CA GLY A 163 -0.24 1.12 -5.19
C GLY A 163 -1.59 1.50 -4.55
N LEU A 164 -2.56 1.95 -5.34
CA LEU A 164 -3.91 2.25 -4.88
C LEU A 164 -4.95 1.17 -5.24
N THR A 165 -4.54 0.06 -5.84
CA THR A 165 -5.41 -1.08 -6.17
C THR A 165 -5.28 -2.18 -5.11
N PRO A 166 -6.36 -2.70 -4.52
CA PRO A 166 -7.78 -2.56 -4.91
C PRO A 166 -8.47 -1.30 -4.37
N TRP A 167 -7.94 -0.66 -3.35
CA TRP A 167 -8.55 0.49 -2.68
C TRP A 167 -7.51 1.59 -2.39
N PRO A 168 -7.85 2.87 -2.57
CA PRO A 168 -9.16 3.41 -3.03
C PRO A 168 -9.43 3.13 -4.51
N GLY A 169 -8.41 2.78 -5.30
CA GLY A 169 -8.44 2.62 -6.74
C GLY A 169 -8.42 3.97 -7.45
N VAL A 170 -7.83 4.01 -8.64
CA VAL A 170 -7.69 5.21 -9.46
C VAL A 170 -8.80 5.29 -10.49
N GLY A 171 -9.51 6.42 -10.52
CA GLY A 171 -10.53 6.75 -11.50
C GLY A 171 -10.00 7.62 -12.63
N ILE A 172 -10.43 7.34 -13.85
CA ILE A 172 -10.25 8.20 -15.02
C ILE A 172 -11.56 8.37 -15.77
N GLU A 173 -11.73 9.48 -16.45
CA GLU A 173 -12.74 9.71 -17.47
C GLU A 173 -12.10 9.46 -18.85
N LEU A 174 -12.67 8.54 -19.62
CA LEU A 174 -12.27 8.22 -20.98
C LEU A 174 -13.49 8.40 -21.89
N GLY A 175 -13.51 9.47 -22.69
CA GLY A 175 -14.74 9.93 -23.34
C GLY A 175 -15.81 10.22 -22.28
N ASP A 176 -17.00 9.68 -22.49
CA ASP A 176 -18.15 9.83 -21.56
C ASP A 176 -18.20 8.72 -20.49
N THR A 177 -17.12 7.92 -20.34
CA THR A 177 -17.13 6.76 -19.45
C THR A 177 -16.14 6.92 -18.31
N MET A 178 -16.64 6.79 -17.08
CA MET A 178 -15.81 6.68 -15.88
C MET A 178 -15.27 5.24 -15.76
N LEU A 179 -13.97 5.10 -15.72
CA LEU A 179 -13.25 3.84 -15.56
C LEU A 179 -12.42 3.87 -14.29
N LYS A 180 -12.49 2.80 -13.51
CA LYS A 180 -11.48 2.53 -12.49
C LYS A 180 -10.37 1.70 -13.12
N LEU A 181 -9.13 2.15 -13.01
CA LEU A 181 -7.95 1.43 -13.47
C LEU A 181 -7.62 0.31 -12.47
N ARG A 182 -7.38 -0.89 -12.98
CA ARG A 182 -7.03 -2.06 -12.17
C ARG A 182 -5.61 -2.53 -12.42
N ARG A 183 -5.24 -2.62 -13.71
CA ARG A 183 -3.88 -2.95 -14.17
C ARG A 183 -3.49 -2.07 -15.33
N VAL A 184 -2.25 -1.62 -15.29
CA VAL A 184 -1.66 -0.80 -16.34
C VAL A 184 -0.19 -1.21 -16.53
N ALA A 185 0.39 -0.85 -17.67
CA ALA A 185 1.82 -0.97 -17.90
C ALA A 185 2.39 0.37 -18.36
N ALA A 186 3.61 0.66 -17.94
CA ALA A 186 4.35 1.78 -18.47
C ALA A 186 5.11 1.37 -19.74
N GLU A 187 4.98 2.15 -20.79
CA GLU A 187 5.68 1.96 -22.06
C GLU A 187 6.59 3.18 -22.35
N ALA A 188 7.78 2.93 -22.92
CA ALA A 188 8.71 3.97 -23.28
C ALA A 188 8.29 4.67 -24.57
N GLY A 189 8.47 5.98 -24.63
CA GLY A 189 8.42 6.79 -25.83
C GLY A 189 7.03 6.90 -26.50
N HIS A 190 6.59 8.11 -26.79
CA HIS A 190 5.38 8.35 -27.59
C HIS A 190 5.43 9.74 -28.30
N GLY A 191 6.61 10.31 -28.42
CA GLY A 191 6.76 11.64 -29.06
C GLY A 191 6.26 12.79 -28.18
N SER A 192 5.73 13.84 -28.77
CA SER A 192 5.33 15.10 -28.14
C SER A 192 3.82 15.20 -27.87
N ALA A 193 3.12 14.08 -27.67
CA ALA A 193 1.69 14.10 -27.39
C ALA A 193 1.41 14.73 -26.01
N LYS A 194 0.30 15.46 -25.91
CA LYS A 194 -0.12 16.10 -24.66
C LYS A 194 -0.42 15.02 -23.60
N PRO A 195 0.04 15.18 -22.35
CA PRO A 195 -0.33 14.28 -21.27
C PRO A 195 -1.85 14.06 -21.17
N GLY A 196 -2.26 12.80 -21.01
CA GLY A 196 -3.65 12.38 -21.06
C GLY A 196 -4.19 12.08 -22.47
N ALA A 197 -3.47 12.37 -23.55
CA ALA A 197 -3.93 12.08 -24.90
C ALA A 197 -3.98 10.56 -25.16
N VAL A 198 -5.10 10.09 -25.70
CA VAL A 198 -5.27 8.70 -26.15
C VAL A 198 -4.47 8.52 -27.46
N LEU A 199 -3.53 7.58 -27.47
CA LEU A 199 -2.59 7.39 -28.55
C LEU A 199 -3.02 6.31 -29.54
N ASP A 200 -3.76 5.31 -29.07
CA ASP A 200 -4.28 4.22 -29.90
C ASP A 200 -5.63 3.69 -29.38
N ALA A 201 -6.23 2.82 -30.16
CA ALA A 201 -7.51 2.20 -29.83
C ALA A 201 -7.38 1.10 -28.74
N ASP A 202 -6.15 0.64 -28.44
CA ASP A 202 -5.85 -0.39 -27.46
C ASP A 202 -5.56 0.19 -26.06
N GLY A 203 -5.83 1.50 -25.86
CA GLY A 203 -5.81 2.15 -24.57
C GLY A 203 -4.42 2.62 -24.12
N LEU A 204 -3.57 3.04 -25.04
CA LEU A 204 -2.34 3.73 -24.72
C LEU A 204 -2.63 5.21 -24.48
N ILE A 205 -2.19 5.74 -23.34
CA ILE A 205 -2.41 7.14 -22.93
C ILE A 205 -1.06 7.80 -22.69
N ALA A 206 -0.85 8.97 -23.29
CA ALA A 206 0.37 9.76 -23.13
C ALA A 206 0.57 10.21 -21.68
N CYS A 207 1.80 10.10 -21.18
CA CYS A 207 2.24 10.67 -19.92
C CYS A 207 3.25 11.79 -20.16
N GLY A 208 3.72 12.48 -19.11
CA GLY A 208 4.78 13.49 -19.23
C GLY A 208 6.08 12.88 -19.76
N GLU A 209 6.35 11.62 -19.39
CA GLU A 209 7.41 10.79 -19.93
C GLU A 209 6.85 9.37 -20.13
N GLY A 210 7.01 8.81 -21.32
CA GLY A 210 6.44 7.51 -21.68
C GLY A 210 4.92 7.54 -21.84
N ALA A 211 4.28 6.38 -21.90
CA ALA A 211 2.85 6.22 -22.02
C ALA A 211 2.31 5.12 -21.10
N LEU A 212 1.07 5.22 -20.69
CA LEU A 212 0.39 4.28 -19.83
C LEU A 212 -0.54 3.40 -20.65
N ARG A 213 -0.26 2.10 -20.72
CA ARG A 213 -1.12 1.09 -21.35
C ARG A 213 -2.18 0.62 -20.36
N LEU A 214 -3.44 0.75 -20.71
CA LEU A 214 -4.55 0.19 -19.93
C LEU A 214 -4.66 -1.31 -20.20
N LEU A 215 -4.51 -2.16 -19.18
CA LEU A 215 -4.60 -3.62 -19.30
C LEU A 215 -5.93 -4.14 -18.78
N GLU A 216 -6.30 -3.71 -17.56
CA GLU A 216 -7.55 -4.10 -16.91
C GLU A 216 -8.24 -2.86 -16.32
N VAL A 217 -9.53 -2.74 -16.63
CA VAL A 217 -10.37 -1.62 -16.22
C VAL A 217 -11.68 -2.10 -15.63
N GLN A 218 -12.33 -1.24 -14.87
CA GLN A 218 -13.64 -1.50 -14.30
C GLN A 218 -14.57 -0.32 -14.56
N PRO A 219 -15.49 -0.41 -15.52
CA PRO A 219 -16.56 0.58 -15.70
C PRO A 219 -17.48 0.61 -14.48
N ALA A 220 -18.10 1.77 -14.23
CA ALA A 220 -19.04 1.93 -13.13
C ALA A 220 -20.14 0.86 -13.15
N GLY A 221 -20.38 0.22 -12.01
CA GLY A 221 -21.39 -0.84 -11.86
C GLY A 221 -21.08 -2.18 -12.57
N LYS A 222 -19.89 -2.34 -13.15
CA LYS A 222 -19.48 -3.58 -13.84
C LYS A 222 -18.36 -4.29 -13.07
N LYS A 223 -18.08 -5.53 -13.44
CA LYS A 223 -16.91 -6.28 -12.97
C LYS A 223 -15.65 -5.79 -13.71
N PRO A 224 -14.45 -5.96 -13.11
CA PRO A 224 -13.19 -5.78 -13.83
C PRO A 224 -13.15 -6.61 -15.12
N MET A 225 -12.54 -6.04 -16.16
CA MET A 225 -12.39 -6.70 -17.47
C MET A 225 -11.14 -6.20 -18.17
N ALA A 226 -10.61 -6.98 -19.11
CA ALA A 226 -9.53 -6.55 -19.98
C ALA A 226 -9.95 -5.28 -20.75
N PHE A 227 -9.00 -4.35 -20.97
CA PHE A 227 -9.30 -3.13 -21.72
C PHE A 227 -9.78 -3.46 -23.15
N SER A 228 -9.22 -4.48 -23.80
CA SER A 228 -9.66 -4.94 -25.12
C SER A 228 -11.13 -5.37 -25.14
N ALA A 229 -11.61 -6.03 -24.08
CA ALA A 229 -13.03 -6.38 -23.94
C ALA A 229 -13.92 -5.14 -23.71
N PHE A 230 -13.41 -4.14 -22.99
CA PHE A 230 -14.10 -2.86 -22.83
C PHE A 230 -14.18 -2.09 -24.14
N ALA A 231 -13.08 -2.04 -24.91
CA ALA A 231 -12.99 -1.33 -26.19
C ALA A 231 -13.83 -2.00 -27.31
N ASN A 232 -14.09 -3.30 -27.19
CA ASN A 232 -14.84 -4.04 -28.21
C ASN A 232 -16.23 -3.42 -28.44
N GLY A 233 -16.50 -3.03 -29.70
CA GLY A 233 -17.75 -2.37 -30.11
C GLY A 233 -17.91 -0.91 -29.63
N ARG A 234 -16.83 -0.28 -29.13
CA ARG A 234 -16.78 1.15 -28.80
C ARG A 234 -15.77 1.87 -29.69
N GLU A 235 -16.09 3.09 -30.04
CA GLU A 235 -15.14 3.98 -30.66
C GLU A 235 -14.26 4.61 -29.59
N ILE A 236 -12.97 4.26 -29.60
CA ILE A 236 -11.96 4.91 -28.77
C ILE A 236 -11.38 6.08 -29.56
N ALA A 237 -11.78 7.30 -29.23
CA ALA A 237 -11.38 8.51 -29.95
C ALA A 237 -9.89 8.82 -29.75
N ILE A 238 -9.04 8.44 -30.69
CA ILE A 238 -7.60 8.76 -30.69
C ILE A 238 -7.43 10.29 -30.71
N GLY A 239 -6.53 10.79 -29.89
CA GLY A 239 -6.31 12.24 -29.67
C GLY A 239 -7.23 12.89 -28.65
N SER A 240 -8.30 12.20 -28.19
CA SER A 240 -9.07 12.67 -27.04
C SER A 240 -8.22 12.67 -25.77
N ILE A 241 -8.66 13.42 -24.75
CA ILE A 241 -7.92 13.55 -23.48
C ILE A 241 -8.62 12.74 -22.40
N ALA A 242 -7.96 11.71 -21.92
CA ALA A 242 -8.35 11.06 -20.67
C ALA A 242 -8.06 12.00 -19.48
N ARG A 243 -8.99 12.07 -18.53
CA ARG A 243 -8.88 12.94 -17.36
C ARG A 243 -8.90 12.12 -16.09
N SER A 244 -8.10 12.55 -15.13
CA SER A 244 -8.16 12.04 -13.76
C SER A 244 -8.08 13.26 -12.86
N GLU A 245 -9.15 13.55 -12.17
CA GLU A 245 -9.23 14.75 -11.33
C GLU A 245 -9.05 14.36 -9.86
N ARG A 246 -8.27 15.18 -9.17
CA ARG A 246 -8.21 15.09 -7.71
C ARG A 246 -9.57 15.51 -7.16
N PRO A 247 -10.28 14.63 -6.43
CA PRO A 247 -11.54 15.03 -5.80
C PRO A 247 -11.33 16.24 -4.89
N PRO A 248 -12.28 17.16 -4.81
CA PRO A 248 -12.21 18.26 -3.84
C PRO A 248 -12.09 17.70 -2.42
N CYS A 249 -11.26 18.37 -1.61
CA CYS A 249 -11.05 18.01 -0.19
C CYS A 249 -12.31 18.29 0.63
#